data_87cd73c79be31ef846b404809c8ee5ae
#
_entry.id   87cd73c79be31ef846b404809c8ee5ae
#
_cell.length_a   1.000
_cell.length_b   1.000
_cell.length_c   1.000
_cell.angle_alpha   90.00
_cell.angle_beta   90.00
_cell.angle_gamma   90.00
#
_symmetry.space_group_name_H-M   'P 1'
#
loop_
_entity.id
_entity.type
_entity.pdbx_description
1 polymer ?
#
loop_
_entity_poly.entity_id
_entity_poly.type
_entity_poly.pdbx_seq_one_letter_code
_entity_poly.pdbx_strand_id
1 'polypeptide(L)'
;MEPGDQTELAPEFLERRPELLANEEQVARIKAYTMHGDPVADAYAALTPEHGFHGLIVMLQDACDHGVQNVPSAPPELVRFVWKMERLPVWLNMKLVEQGARIERNAYAHRAPYVIRAGLIGTFMNKYSALPMALTGSLANKTAGRRVHETATSFTTTVMPGALERHSAGFKAAAMVRLMHSMARFNLLHRGDHWDVQTYGIPITQVDQMPAALVSIFPLALKALRQGRTAFTPAERARVELARYRCFLLGLPVELLADTPQGIVGIILTRFATLRKGFDDTCGALVQATMTTDLTTDHSWRSRFHAWLERGFSKAFFVANFMRGGKRAAAGVGVRVGLGDYVAAAVAGIVIAARIAPYAIAARIPVISDVADRSLVRKLTRLLASYGHAEFTTNADTYRSAHA
;
A
#
# COMPACT_ATOMS: atom_id res chain seq x y z
N MET A 1 21.13 10.25 -1.62
CA MET A 1 21.76 8.96 -1.98
C MET A 1 22.02 8.97 -3.48
N GLU A 2 23.26 8.72 -3.92
CA GLU A 2 23.58 8.66 -5.33
C GLU A 2 23.12 7.33 -5.96
N PRO A 3 22.66 7.33 -7.24
CA PRO A 3 22.29 6.09 -7.93
C PRO A 3 23.48 5.15 -8.00
N GLY A 4 23.30 3.90 -7.55
CA GLY A 4 24.34 2.88 -7.67
C GLY A 4 24.38 2.25 -9.09
N ASP A 5 25.42 1.46 -9.35
CA ASP A 5 25.54 0.72 -10.62
C ASP A 5 24.42 -0.31 -10.77
N GLN A 6 24.01 -0.95 -9.67
CA GLN A 6 22.88 -1.86 -9.64
C GLN A 6 21.59 -1.12 -9.28
N THR A 7 20.52 -1.40 -10.04
CA THR A 7 19.22 -0.74 -9.90
C THR A 7 18.09 -1.75 -9.73
N GLU A 8 17.00 -1.31 -9.10
CA GLU A 8 15.73 -2.05 -9.03
C GLU A 8 14.86 -1.87 -10.28
N LEU A 9 15.33 -1.10 -11.26
CA LEU A 9 14.60 -0.91 -12.50
C LEU A 9 14.40 -2.25 -13.20
N ALA A 10 13.19 -2.49 -13.63
CA ALA A 10 12.82 -3.73 -14.31
C ALA A 10 13.60 -3.89 -15.63
N PRO A 11 14.12 -5.11 -15.97
CA PRO A 11 14.93 -5.33 -17.20
C PRO A 11 14.33 -4.77 -18.49
N GLU A 12 12.99 -4.82 -18.68
CA GLU A 12 12.34 -4.22 -19.84
C GLU A 12 12.49 -2.70 -19.94
N PHE A 13 12.93 -2.05 -18.87
CA PHE A 13 13.17 -0.61 -18.79
C PHE A 13 14.66 -0.26 -18.62
N LEU A 14 15.57 -1.23 -18.55
CA LEU A 14 16.99 -0.97 -18.31
C LEU A 14 17.61 -0.09 -19.41
N GLU A 15 17.24 -0.29 -20.66
CA GLU A 15 17.70 0.55 -21.76
C GLU A 15 17.29 2.03 -21.62
N ARG A 16 16.21 2.28 -20.91
CA ARG A 16 15.73 3.64 -20.62
C ARG A 16 16.40 4.30 -19.41
N ARG A 17 17.20 3.55 -18.64
CA ARG A 17 17.82 4.07 -17.43
C ARG A 17 18.65 5.34 -17.66
N PRO A 18 19.51 5.42 -18.70
CA PRO A 18 20.25 6.66 -18.97
C PRO A 18 19.32 7.87 -19.22
N GLU A 19 18.25 7.69 -20.00
CA GLU A 19 17.23 8.72 -20.25
C GLU A 19 16.56 9.18 -18.96
N LEU A 20 16.16 8.22 -18.10
CA LEU A 20 15.50 8.51 -16.82
C LEU A 20 16.43 9.28 -15.86
N LEU A 21 17.71 8.93 -15.82
CA LEU A 21 18.72 9.60 -14.99
C LEU A 21 19.15 10.95 -15.54
N ALA A 22 19.04 11.18 -16.86
CA ALA A 22 19.29 12.47 -17.49
C ALA A 22 18.25 13.55 -17.15
N ASN A 23 17.07 13.15 -16.64
CA ASN A 23 16.08 14.07 -16.11
C ASN A 23 16.49 14.52 -14.68
N GLU A 24 17.45 15.44 -14.63
CA GLU A 24 18.07 15.90 -13.38
C GLU A 24 17.03 16.45 -12.38
N GLU A 25 16.03 17.19 -12.83
CA GLU A 25 14.98 17.73 -11.97
C GLU A 25 14.19 16.61 -11.28
N GLN A 26 13.77 15.59 -12.04
CA GLN A 26 13.00 14.49 -11.48
C GLN A 26 13.87 13.61 -10.58
N VAL A 27 15.14 13.38 -10.92
CA VAL A 27 16.10 12.66 -10.09
C VAL A 27 16.34 13.41 -8.79
N ALA A 28 16.58 14.73 -8.85
CA ALA A 28 16.79 15.56 -7.67
C ALA A 28 15.55 15.55 -6.75
N ARG A 29 14.36 15.62 -7.33
CA ARG A 29 13.08 15.50 -6.60
C ARG A 29 12.97 14.15 -5.88
N ILE A 30 13.20 13.03 -6.56
CA ILE A 30 13.16 11.70 -5.94
C ILE A 30 14.19 11.57 -4.84
N LYS A 31 15.45 12.03 -5.06
CA LYS A 31 16.49 12.04 -4.04
C LYS A 31 16.08 12.86 -2.80
N ALA A 32 15.55 14.06 -3.00
CA ALA A 32 15.10 14.91 -1.90
C ALA A 32 14.08 14.18 -1.02
N TYR A 33 13.10 13.53 -1.65
CA TYR A 33 12.04 12.81 -0.91
C TYR A 33 12.49 11.47 -0.30
N THR A 34 13.73 11.01 -0.52
CA THR A 34 14.33 9.93 0.30
C THR A 34 14.79 10.42 1.68
N MET A 35 14.93 11.73 1.85
CA MET A 35 15.36 12.39 3.10
C MET A 35 14.20 13.15 3.77
N HIS A 36 12.98 13.05 3.23
CA HIS A 36 11.81 13.70 3.79
C HIS A 36 10.78 12.67 4.27
N GLY A 37 10.35 12.83 5.52
CA GLY A 37 9.20 12.15 6.11
C GLY A 37 7.93 12.95 5.90
N ASP A 38 7.06 12.87 6.87
CA ASP A 38 5.81 13.63 6.93
C ASP A 38 5.93 14.71 8.01
N PRO A 39 6.30 15.97 7.66
CA PRO A 39 6.59 16.98 8.67
C PRO A 39 5.38 17.30 9.56
N VAL A 40 4.16 17.01 9.10
CA VAL A 40 2.94 17.24 9.87
C VAL A 40 2.67 16.10 10.84
N ALA A 41 2.71 14.86 10.36
CA ALA A 41 2.47 13.69 11.20
C ALA A 41 3.68 13.39 12.11
N ASP A 42 4.90 13.72 11.66
CA ASP A 42 6.11 13.56 12.46
C ASP A 42 6.12 14.53 13.66
N ALA A 43 5.64 15.78 13.47
CA ALA A 43 5.49 16.72 14.57
C ALA A 43 4.50 16.22 15.62
N TYR A 44 3.39 15.58 15.19
CA TYR A 44 2.43 14.98 16.11
C TYR A 44 3.01 13.73 16.80
N ALA A 45 3.69 12.86 16.08
CA ALA A 45 4.36 11.68 16.64
C ALA A 45 5.47 12.05 17.65
N ALA A 46 6.11 13.21 17.50
CA ALA A 46 7.14 13.70 18.40
C ALA A 46 6.60 14.00 19.83
N LEU A 47 5.29 14.13 20.01
CA LEU A 47 4.64 14.26 21.33
C LEU A 47 4.55 12.93 22.09
N THR A 48 5.12 11.85 21.55
CA THR A 48 5.15 10.53 22.23
C THR A 48 5.71 10.57 23.66
N PRO A 49 6.75 11.34 24.00
CA PRO A 49 7.24 11.42 25.40
C PRO A 49 6.22 11.98 26.38
N GLU A 50 5.31 12.85 25.92
CA GLU A 50 4.31 13.52 26.77
C GLU A 50 3.03 12.70 26.90
N HIS A 51 2.54 12.15 25.79
CA HIS A 51 1.21 11.52 25.73
C HIS A 51 1.26 9.99 25.59
N GLY A 52 2.43 9.43 25.29
CA GLY A 52 2.57 8.02 24.91
C GLY A 52 1.92 7.69 23.55
N PHE A 53 2.27 6.58 22.93
CA PHE A 53 1.68 6.17 21.65
C PHE A 53 0.18 5.97 21.73
N HIS A 54 -0.30 5.34 22.80
CA HIS A 54 -1.72 5.07 22.96
C HIS A 54 -2.53 6.37 23.08
N GLY A 55 -2.03 7.34 23.84
CA GLY A 55 -2.69 8.65 23.97
C GLY A 55 -2.82 9.38 22.63
N LEU A 56 -1.74 9.40 21.81
CA LEU A 56 -1.78 10.00 20.48
C LEU A 56 -2.80 9.29 19.55
N ILE A 57 -2.86 7.96 19.62
CA ILE A 57 -3.81 7.17 18.84
C ILE A 57 -5.25 7.51 19.23
N VAL A 58 -5.57 7.53 20.52
CA VAL A 58 -6.92 7.83 21.03
C VAL A 58 -7.35 9.23 20.64
N MET A 59 -6.50 10.24 20.83
CA MET A 59 -6.80 11.62 20.43
C MET A 59 -7.04 11.75 18.93
N LEU A 60 -6.25 11.06 18.08
CA LEU A 60 -6.44 11.09 16.61
C LEU A 60 -7.75 10.38 16.23
N GLN A 61 -8.08 9.26 16.85
CA GLN A 61 -9.35 8.55 16.62
C GLN A 61 -10.54 9.43 16.95
N ASP A 62 -10.51 10.07 18.12
CA ASP A 62 -11.55 10.99 18.56
C ASP A 62 -11.69 12.19 17.62
N ALA A 63 -10.57 12.78 17.18
CA ALA A 63 -10.56 13.85 16.21
C ALA A 63 -11.14 13.43 14.85
N CYS A 64 -10.88 12.19 14.40
CA CYS A 64 -11.45 11.68 13.16
C CYS A 64 -12.96 11.39 13.27
N ASP A 65 -13.43 10.92 14.43
CA ASP A 65 -14.83 10.54 14.64
C ASP A 65 -15.72 11.75 14.94
N HIS A 66 -15.23 12.72 15.73
CA HIS A 66 -16.04 13.79 16.29
C HIS A 66 -15.57 15.20 15.89
N GLY A 67 -14.41 15.30 15.22
CA GLY A 67 -13.77 16.57 14.89
C GLY A 67 -12.78 17.04 15.94
N VAL A 68 -11.65 17.59 15.49
CA VAL A 68 -10.53 17.98 16.37
C VAL A 68 -10.90 19.04 17.41
N GLN A 69 -11.91 19.86 17.12
CA GLN A 69 -12.44 20.87 18.06
C GLN A 69 -13.12 20.27 19.28
N ASN A 70 -13.50 18.99 19.24
CA ASN A 70 -14.15 18.27 20.33
C ASN A 70 -13.17 17.41 21.14
N VAL A 71 -11.89 17.35 20.74
CA VAL A 71 -10.87 16.63 21.50
C VAL A 71 -10.38 17.50 22.67
N PRO A 72 -10.55 17.06 23.92
CA PRO A 72 -10.10 17.83 25.08
C PRO A 72 -8.59 18.08 25.04
N SER A 73 -8.18 19.33 25.20
CA SER A 73 -6.77 19.73 25.21
C SER A 73 -5.98 19.26 23.97
N ALA A 74 -6.62 19.27 22.79
CA ALA A 74 -5.97 18.87 21.54
C ALA A 74 -4.67 19.67 21.32
N PRO A 75 -3.50 19.02 21.18
CA PRO A 75 -2.26 19.73 20.90
C PRO A 75 -2.30 20.39 19.53
N PRO A 76 -1.60 21.52 19.30
CA PRO A 76 -1.57 22.22 18.02
C PRO A 76 -1.13 21.33 16.86
N GLU A 77 -0.30 20.34 17.10
CA GLU A 77 0.21 19.37 16.12
C GLU A 77 -0.95 18.46 15.63
N LEU A 78 -1.83 18.01 16.52
CA LEU A 78 -3.04 17.25 16.15
C LEU A 78 -3.98 18.12 15.32
N VAL A 79 -4.22 19.36 15.76
CA VAL A 79 -5.05 20.31 15.00
C VAL A 79 -4.51 20.51 13.59
N ARG A 80 -3.19 20.70 13.45
CA ARG A 80 -2.53 20.85 12.15
C ARG A 80 -2.61 19.57 11.31
N PHE A 81 -2.44 18.40 11.94
CA PHE A 81 -2.54 17.10 11.26
C PHE A 81 -3.92 16.91 10.64
N VAL A 82 -4.98 17.06 11.43
CA VAL A 82 -6.37 16.89 10.96
C VAL A 82 -6.71 17.95 9.90
N TRP A 83 -6.39 19.23 10.15
CA TRP A 83 -6.64 20.30 9.20
C TRP A 83 -5.97 20.07 7.84
N LYS A 84 -4.73 19.54 7.82
CA LYS A 84 -4.03 19.22 6.56
C LYS A 84 -4.69 18.08 5.80
N MET A 85 -5.29 17.11 6.48
CA MET A 85 -6.05 16.04 5.84
C MET A 85 -7.42 16.51 5.34
N GLU A 86 -8.07 17.39 6.08
CA GLU A 86 -9.40 17.93 5.74
C GLU A 86 -9.36 18.98 4.63
N ARG A 87 -8.23 19.67 4.47
CA ARG A 87 -8.07 20.67 3.41
C ARG A 87 -7.93 19.99 2.06
N LEU A 88 -9.05 19.91 1.34
CA LEU A 88 -9.09 19.32 0.00
C LEU A 88 -8.15 20.06 -0.96
N PRO A 89 -7.28 19.38 -1.68
CA PRO A 89 -6.42 20.00 -2.67
C PRO A 89 -7.23 20.49 -3.88
N VAL A 90 -6.78 21.57 -4.52
CA VAL A 90 -7.48 22.22 -5.66
C VAL A 90 -7.71 21.25 -6.84
N TRP A 91 -6.80 20.29 -7.04
CA TRP A 91 -6.89 19.32 -8.14
C TRP A 91 -7.93 18.21 -7.88
N LEU A 92 -8.43 18.05 -6.66
CA LEU A 92 -9.26 16.93 -6.25
C LEU A 92 -10.70 17.05 -6.75
N ASN A 93 -11.19 15.97 -7.34
CA ASN A 93 -12.58 15.79 -7.69
C ASN A 93 -13.19 14.59 -6.95
N MET A 94 -13.90 14.83 -5.84
CA MET A 94 -14.51 13.76 -5.03
C MET A 94 -15.52 12.89 -5.80
N LYS A 95 -16.19 13.44 -6.84
CA LYS A 95 -17.06 12.62 -7.70
C LYS A 95 -16.26 11.59 -8.50
N LEU A 96 -15.07 11.96 -8.99
CA LEU A 96 -14.16 11.01 -9.64
C LEU A 96 -13.59 10.00 -8.64
N VAL A 97 -13.28 10.41 -7.42
CA VAL A 97 -12.83 9.49 -6.35
C VAL A 97 -13.89 8.42 -6.09
N GLU A 98 -15.16 8.81 -5.89
CA GLU A 98 -16.26 7.84 -5.66
C GLU A 98 -16.50 6.96 -6.89
N GLN A 99 -16.43 7.53 -8.09
CA GLN A 99 -16.52 6.74 -9.32
C GLN A 99 -15.38 5.72 -9.43
N GLY A 100 -14.15 6.12 -9.08
CA GLY A 100 -12.99 5.23 -9.03
C GLY A 100 -13.18 4.12 -8.01
N ALA A 101 -13.67 4.44 -6.82
CA ALA A 101 -13.99 3.47 -5.78
C ALA A 101 -15.04 2.46 -6.26
N ARG A 102 -16.12 2.92 -6.89
CA ARG A 102 -17.16 2.08 -7.47
C ARG A 102 -16.60 1.09 -8.53
N ILE A 103 -15.72 1.57 -9.41
CA ILE A 103 -15.05 0.73 -10.43
C ILE A 103 -14.18 -0.34 -9.76
N GLU A 104 -13.45 0.02 -8.70
CA GLU A 104 -12.54 -0.90 -8.02
C GLU A 104 -13.26 -1.95 -7.14
N ARG A 105 -14.48 -1.71 -6.66
CA ARG A 105 -15.24 -2.62 -5.75
C ARG A 105 -15.27 -4.06 -6.22
N ASN A 106 -15.48 -4.30 -7.53
CA ASN A 106 -15.55 -5.65 -8.07
C ASN A 106 -14.19 -6.39 -7.92
N ALA A 107 -13.09 -5.70 -8.21
CA ALA A 107 -11.75 -6.26 -8.05
C ALA A 107 -11.42 -6.50 -6.57
N TYR A 108 -11.77 -5.58 -5.68
CA TYR A 108 -11.57 -5.73 -4.23
C TYR A 108 -12.40 -6.84 -3.62
N ALA A 109 -13.64 -7.04 -4.08
CA ALA A 109 -14.51 -8.10 -3.58
C ALA A 109 -14.08 -9.51 -4.02
N HIS A 110 -13.39 -9.64 -5.17
CA HIS A 110 -13.20 -10.95 -5.79
C HIS A 110 -11.75 -11.32 -6.09
N ARG A 111 -10.86 -10.36 -6.37
CA ARG A 111 -9.45 -10.61 -6.71
C ARG A 111 -8.51 -10.21 -5.58
N ALA A 112 -8.74 -9.06 -4.91
CA ALA A 112 -7.84 -8.57 -3.87
C ALA A 112 -7.54 -9.60 -2.78
N PRO A 113 -8.51 -10.40 -2.26
CA PRO A 113 -8.23 -11.43 -1.28
C PRO A 113 -7.19 -12.47 -1.70
N TYR A 114 -6.97 -12.64 -3.00
CA TYR A 114 -6.01 -13.60 -3.55
C TYR A 114 -4.64 -12.99 -3.90
N VAL A 115 -4.51 -11.67 -3.89
CA VAL A 115 -3.26 -10.98 -4.30
C VAL A 115 -2.66 -10.10 -3.22
N ILE A 116 -3.38 -9.83 -2.13
CA ILE A 116 -2.92 -8.90 -1.08
C ILE A 116 -1.62 -9.35 -0.44
N ARG A 117 -1.46 -10.65 -0.20
CA ARG A 117 -0.24 -11.27 0.32
C ARG A 117 0.95 -11.00 -0.60
N ALA A 118 0.81 -11.29 -1.89
CA ALA A 118 1.86 -11.05 -2.88
C ALA A 118 2.16 -9.56 -3.04
N GLY A 119 1.13 -8.70 -2.97
CA GLY A 119 1.28 -7.25 -3.00
C GLY A 119 2.09 -6.72 -1.81
N LEU A 120 1.81 -7.22 -0.61
CA LEU A 120 2.57 -6.86 0.60
C LEU A 120 4.02 -7.33 0.50
N ILE A 121 4.28 -8.55 0.00
CA ILE A 121 5.62 -9.07 -0.23
C ILE A 121 6.41 -8.16 -1.18
N GLY A 122 5.76 -7.57 -2.19
CA GLY A 122 6.40 -6.63 -3.10
C GLY A 122 7.12 -5.48 -2.40
N THR A 123 6.66 -5.07 -1.21
CA THR A 123 7.29 -4.02 -0.39
C THR A 123 8.57 -4.48 0.31
N PHE A 124 8.81 -5.80 0.40
CA PHE A 124 9.99 -6.39 1.07
C PHE A 124 11.06 -6.84 0.09
N MET A 125 10.89 -6.57 -1.19
CA MET A 125 11.85 -7.00 -2.22
C MET A 125 13.13 -6.17 -2.24
N ASN A 126 13.17 -5.10 -1.47
CA ASN A 126 14.36 -4.26 -1.31
C ASN A 126 14.59 -3.92 0.18
N LYS A 127 15.82 -4.11 0.66
CA LYS A 127 16.18 -3.91 2.08
C LYS A 127 15.93 -2.48 2.57
N TYR A 128 16.07 -1.49 1.70
CA TYR A 128 15.87 -0.09 2.09
C TYR A 128 14.42 0.22 2.45
N SER A 129 13.46 -0.49 1.86
CA SER A 129 12.03 -0.40 2.21
C SER A 129 11.58 -1.49 3.18
N ALA A 130 12.28 -2.62 3.24
CA ALA A 130 11.97 -3.74 4.13
C ALA A 130 12.42 -3.52 5.58
N LEU A 131 13.58 -2.86 5.76
CA LEU A 131 14.24 -2.72 7.05
C LEU A 131 13.35 -2.07 8.14
N PRO A 132 12.57 -1.00 7.89
CA PRO A 132 11.68 -0.45 8.91
C PRO A 132 10.67 -1.49 9.44
N MET A 133 10.15 -2.34 8.56
CA MET A 133 9.21 -3.39 8.93
C MET A 133 9.86 -4.49 9.76
N ALA A 134 11.09 -4.85 9.45
CA ALA A 134 11.84 -5.84 10.20
C ALA A 134 12.18 -5.35 11.60
N LEU A 135 12.66 -4.11 11.71
CA LEU A 135 13.07 -3.50 12.98
C LEU A 135 11.88 -3.28 13.92
N THR A 136 10.69 -2.94 13.40
CA THR A 136 9.49 -2.80 14.22
C THR A 136 8.93 -4.14 14.75
N GLY A 137 9.49 -5.28 14.33
CA GLY A 137 8.99 -6.61 14.72
C GLY A 137 7.58 -6.94 14.21
N SER A 138 7.04 -6.08 13.34
CA SER A 138 5.63 -6.13 12.91
C SER A 138 5.27 -7.35 12.06
N LEU A 139 6.27 -8.08 11.54
CA LEU A 139 6.11 -9.29 10.72
C LEU A 139 6.82 -10.51 11.33
N ALA A 140 7.01 -10.54 12.65
CA ALA A 140 7.35 -11.81 13.30
C ALA A 140 6.26 -12.86 12.99
N ASN A 141 6.64 -14.15 12.89
CA ASN A 141 5.77 -15.24 12.41
C ASN A 141 4.34 -15.22 13.01
N LYS A 142 4.18 -14.76 14.25
CA LYS A 142 2.87 -14.68 14.93
C LYS A 142 2.00 -13.49 14.52
N THR A 143 2.58 -12.42 13.94
CA THR A 143 1.88 -11.17 13.61
C THR A 143 1.68 -10.96 12.12
N ALA A 144 2.35 -11.74 11.27
CA ALA A 144 2.30 -11.59 9.82
C ALA A 144 0.88 -11.69 9.25
N GLY A 145 0.07 -12.64 9.72
CA GLY A 145 -1.33 -12.80 9.30
C GLY A 145 -2.18 -11.57 9.62
N ARG A 146 -2.04 -11.04 10.84
CA ARG A 146 -2.71 -9.80 11.25
C ARG A 146 -2.34 -8.63 10.34
N ARG A 147 -1.04 -8.47 10.01
CA ARG A 147 -0.58 -7.40 9.12
C ARG A 147 -1.11 -7.50 7.71
N VAL A 148 -1.22 -8.73 7.17
CA VAL A 148 -1.87 -8.93 5.86
C VAL A 148 -3.35 -8.49 5.92
N HIS A 149 -4.09 -8.85 6.99
CA HIS A 149 -5.47 -8.45 7.17
C HIS A 149 -5.63 -6.94 7.40
N GLU A 150 -4.77 -6.30 8.22
CA GLU A 150 -4.77 -4.85 8.42
C GLU A 150 -4.54 -4.09 7.10
N THR A 151 -3.57 -4.56 6.28
CA THR A 151 -3.32 -3.99 4.96
C THR A 151 -4.53 -4.18 4.03
N ALA A 152 -5.12 -5.38 4.03
CA ALA A 152 -6.32 -5.67 3.26
C ALA A 152 -7.50 -4.81 3.71
N THR A 153 -7.69 -4.63 5.02
CA THR A 153 -8.73 -3.77 5.60
C THR A 153 -8.54 -2.32 5.16
N SER A 154 -7.33 -1.77 5.31
CA SER A 154 -7.02 -0.39 4.92
C SER A 154 -7.42 -0.12 3.47
N PHE A 155 -6.93 -0.94 2.53
CA PHE A 155 -7.24 -0.76 1.12
C PHE A 155 -8.72 -1.03 0.79
N THR A 156 -9.33 -2.06 1.37
CA THR A 156 -10.72 -2.42 1.09
C THR A 156 -11.70 -1.35 1.62
N THR A 157 -11.41 -0.77 2.77
CA THR A 157 -12.22 0.31 3.35
C THR A 157 -12.28 1.51 2.40
N THR A 158 -11.18 1.85 1.73
CA THR A 158 -11.11 3.02 0.84
C THR A 158 -11.99 2.92 -0.42
N VAL A 159 -12.54 1.75 -0.75
CA VAL A 159 -13.47 1.60 -1.88
C VAL A 159 -14.94 1.52 -1.45
N MET A 160 -15.23 1.59 -0.14
CA MET A 160 -16.60 1.68 0.33
C MET A 160 -17.23 3.03 -0.03
N PRO A 161 -18.57 3.10 -0.18
CA PRO A 161 -19.25 4.36 -0.50
C PRO A 161 -18.93 5.45 0.52
N GLY A 162 -18.54 6.64 0.05
CA GLY A 162 -18.22 7.78 0.90
C GLY A 162 -17.03 7.59 1.85
N ALA A 163 -16.29 6.48 1.73
CA ALA A 163 -15.27 6.09 2.74
C ALA A 163 -14.09 7.06 2.86
N LEU A 164 -13.84 7.91 1.88
CA LEU A 164 -12.75 8.88 1.91
C LEU A 164 -13.24 10.31 2.20
N GLU A 165 -14.50 10.47 2.53
CA GLU A 165 -15.04 11.74 3.02
C GLU A 165 -14.59 12.00 4.46
N ARG A 166 -14.65 13.26 4.89
CA ARG A 166 -14.38 13.65 6.28
C ARG A 166 -15.24 12.82 7.25
N HIS A 167 -14.68 12.43 8.38
CA HIS A 167 -15.33 11.60 9.41
C HIS A 167 -15.75 10.19 8.96
N SER A 168 -15.24 9.72 7.82
CA SER A 168 -15.53 8.37 7.33
C SER A 168 -14.47 7.36 7.74
N ALA A 169 -14.82 6.08 7.65
CA ALA A 169 -13.93 4.98 8.05
C ALA A 169 -12.61 4.94 7.25
N GLY A 170 -12.63 5.26 5.96
CA GLY A 170 -11.42 5.25 5.14
C GLY A 170 -10.54 6.47 5.38
N PHE A 171 -11.13 7.63 5.67
CA PHE A 171 -10.39 8.81 6.11
C PHE A 171 -9.67 8.53 7.44
N LYS A 172 -10.38 7.97 8.42
CA LYS A 172 -9.80 7.56 9.71
C LYS A 172 -8.70 6.51 9.53
N ALA A 173 -8.93 5.48 8.70
CA ALA A 173 -7.91 4.47 8.41
C ALA A 173 -6.64 5.08 7.81
N ALA A 174 -6.78 6.02 6.86
CA ALA A 174 -5.64 6.74 6.29
C ALA A 174 -4.89 7.58 7.35
N ALA A 175 -5.60 8.29 8.22
CA ALA A 175 -5.01 9.04 9.32
C ALA A 175 -4.21 8.14 10.27
N MET A 176 -4.77 6.98 10.63
CA MET A 176 -4.12 6.00 11.51
C MET A 176 -2.86 5.41 10.88
N VAL A 177 -2.90 5.04 9.59
CA VAL A 177 -1.72 4.54 8.86
C VAL A 177 -0.65 5.64 8.78
N ARG A 178 -1.05 6.87 8.48
CA ARG A 178 -0.15 8.03 8.41
C ARG A 178 0.55 8.28 9.75
N LEU A 179 -0.19 8.27 10.87
CA LEU A 179 0.39 8.38 12.21
C LEU A 179 1.31 7.20 12.53
N MET A 180 0.88 5.96 12.24
CA MET A 180 1.69 4.76 12.48
C MET A 180 3.06 4.84 11.77
N HIS A 181 3.10 5.31 10.52
CA HIS A 181 4.35 5.51 9.79
C HIS A 181 5.25 6.54 10.49
N SER A 182 4.68 7.63 10.99
CA SER A 182 5.42 8.67 11.70
C SER A 182 5.91 8.21 13.08
N MET A 183 5.10 7.44 13.80
CA MET A 183 5.49 6.82 15.08
C MET A 183 6.64 5.82 14.88
N ALA A 184 6.57 4.99 13.83
CA ALA A 184 7.66 4.07 13.50
C ALA A 184 8.95 4.85 13.14
N ARG A 185 8.84 5.92 12.36
CA ARG A 185 9.95 6.82 12.01
C ARG A 185 10.54 7.46 13.25
N PHE A 186 9.71 8.03 14.13
CA PHE A 186 10.13 8.62 15.38
C PHE A 186 10.95 7.64 16.23
N ASN A 187 10.46 6.42 16.42
CA ASN A 187 11.16 5.41 17.19
C ASN A 187 12.51 5.01 16.58
N LEU A 188 12.53 4.75 15.27
CA LEU A 188 13.75 4.31 14.59
C LEU A 188 14.83 5.38 14.60
N LEU A 189 14.46 6.67 14.61
CA LEU A 189 15.39 7.78 14.58
C LEU A 189 15.83 8.24 15.99
N HIS A 190 15.02 8.05 17.03
CA HIS A 190 15.25 8.66 18.35
C HIS A 190 15.51 7.66 19.48
N ARG A 191 15.33 6.36 19.25
CA ARG A 191 15.55 5.32 20.26
C ARG A 191 16.73 4.43 19.88
N GLY A 192 17.94 4.87 20.26
CA GLY A 192 19.18 4.10 20.07
C GLY A 192 19.73 4.10 18.64
N ASP A 193 20.81 3.34 18.43
CA ASP A 193 21.50 3.23 17.12
C ASP A 193 20.79 2.27 16.17
N HIS A 194 19.48 2.40 16.05
CA HIS A 194 18.68 1.47 15.25
C HIS A 194 18.70 1.77 13.76
N TRP A 195 19.04 3.02 13.37
CA TRP A 195 18.93 3.46 12.00
C TRP A 195 20.08 4.34 11.54
N ASP A 196 20.75 3.94 10.47
CA ASP A 196 21.80 4.73 9.82
C ASP A 196 21.20 5.59 8.69
N VAL A 197 20.97 6.86 8.99
CA VAL A 197 20.41 7.84 8.04
C VAL A 197 21.33 8.05 6.83
N GLN A 198 22.65 7.95 7.00
CA GLN A 198 23.60 8.17 5.90
C GLN A 198 23.50 7.03 4.85
N THR A 199 23.32 5.81 5.33
CA THR A 199 23.21 4.63 4.47
C THR A 199 21.81 4.45 3.88
N TYR A 200 20.76 4.64 4.69
CA TYR A 200 19.39 4.25 4.32
C TYR A 200 18.46 5.43 3.99
N GLY A 201 18.89 6.68 4.21
CA GLY A 201 17.98 7.81 4.24
C GLY A 201 17.13 7.80 5.51
N ILE A 202 16.01 8.52 5.55
CA ILE A 202 15.07 8.40 6.67
C ILE A 202 14.14 7.19 6.50
N PRO A 203 13.70 6.53 7.58
CA PRO A 203 12.81 5.38 7.48
C PRO A 203 11.41 5.80 7.00
N ILE A 204 10.78 4.98 6.17
CA ILE A 204 9.42 5.20 5.63
C ILE A 204 9.30 6.60 5.00
N THR A 205 10.17 6.87 4.04
CA THR A 205 10.21 8.15 3.31
C THR A 205 8.97 8.36 2.45
N GLN A 206 8.74 9.60 1.99
CA GLN A 206 7.61 9.92 1.12
C GLN A 206 7.64 9.12 -0.20
N VAL A 207 8.81 8.93 -0.81
CA VAL A 207 8.92 8.13 -2.04
C VAL A 207 8.61 6.65 -1.84
N ASP A 208 8.75 6.11 -0.64
CA ASP A 208 8.46 4.71 -0.35
C ASP A 208 6.96 4.47 -0.11
N GLN A 209 6.19 5.51 0.14
CA GLN A 209 4.73 5.43 0.26
C GLN A 209 4.00 5.47 -1.09
N MET A 210 4.65 5.91 -2.17
CA MET A 210 4.06 5.91 -3.52
C MET A 210 3.57 4.53 -3.98
N PRO A 211 4.32 3.42 -3.76
CA PRO A 211 3.89 2.10 -4.18
C PRO A 211 2.56 1.67 -3.59
N ALA A 212 2.21 2.15 -2.40
CA ALA A 212 0.98 1.76 -1.73
C ALA A 212 -0.30 2.03 -2.54
N ALA A 213 -0.32 3.06 -3.39
CA ALA A 213 -1.48 3.37 -4.21
C ALA A 213 -1.14 3.59 -5.70
N LEU A 214 -0.03 4.25 -6.03
CA LEU A 214 0.31 4.58 -7.43
C LEU A 214 0.73 3.37 -8.24
N VAL A 215 1.31 2.33 -7.63
CA VAL A 215 1.64 1.08 -8.34
C VAL A 215 0.39 0.42 -8.93
N SER A 216 -0.77 0.56 -8.31
CA SER A 216 -2.02 0.00 -8.85
C SER A 216 -2.45 0.61 -10.17
N ILE A 217 -2.06 1.87 -10.44
CA ILE A 217 -2.38 2.61 -11.66
C ILE A 217 -1.22 2.64 -12.67
N PHE A 218 -0.03 2.21 -12.28
CA PHE A 218 1.11 2.12 -13.21
C PHE A 218 0.83 1.27 -14.45
N PRO A 219 0.21 0.05 -14.35
CA PRO A 219 -0.17 -0.71 -15.53
C PRO A 219 -1.19 -0.01 -16.42
N LEU A 220 -2.08 0.82 -15.85
CA LEU A 220 -3.02 1.64 -16.64
C LEU A 220 -2.27 2.70 -17.43
N ALA A 221 -1.32 3.37 -16.80
CA ALA A 221 -0.49 4.39 -17.42
C ALA A 221 0.36 3.79 -18.56
N LEU A 222 1.01 2.65 -18.32
CA LEU A 222 1.76 1.92 -19.36
C LEU A 222 0.86 1.50 -20.54
N LYS A 223 -0.33 0.99 -20.26
CA LYS A 223 -1.30 0.62 -21.28
C LYS A 223 -1.69 1.82 -22.15
N ALA A 224 -1.98 2.96 -21.52
CA ALA A 224 -2.31 4.20 -22.23
C ALA A 224 -1.17 4.59 -23.20
N LEU A 225 0.08 4.60 -22.70
CA LEU A 225 1.25 4.94 -23.51
C LEU A 225 1.48 3.94 -24.67
N ARG A 226 1.35 2.63 -24.42
CA ARG A 226 1.45 1.60 -25.47
C ARG A 226 0.37 1.74 -26.56
N GLN A 227 -0.75 2.36 -26.24
CA GLN A 227 -1.83 2.70 -27.16
C GLN A 227 -1.66 4.08 -27.82
N GLY A 228 -0.51 4.75 -27.63
CA GLY A 228 -0.25 6.10 -28.14
C GLY A 228 -1.09 7.20 -27.48
N ARG A 229 -1.72 6.91 -26.33
CA ARG A 229 -2.58 7.88 -25.61
C ARG A 229 -1.75 8.69 -24.63
N THR A 230 -1.96 9.99 -24.61
CA THR A 230 -1.37 10.93 -23.65
C THR A 230 -2.31 11.21 -22.48
N ALA A 231 -3.57 10.79 -22.58
CA ALA A 231 -4.60 10.99 -21.57
C ALA A 231 -5.30 9.66 -21.20
N PHE A 232 -5.88 9.64 -20.03
CA PHE A 232 -6.70 8.53 -19.54
C PHE A 232 -8.12 8.62 -20.08
N THR A 233 -8.76 7.48 -20.29
CA THR A 233 -10.23 7.41 -20.46
C THR A 233 -10.94 7.88 -19.19
N PRO A 234 -12.23 8.24 -19.23
CA PRO A 234 -12.97 8.66 -18.03
C PRO A 234 -12.90 7.66 -16.88
N ALA A 235 -13.01 6.37 -17.16
CA ALA A 235 -12.94 5.31 -16.16
C ALA A 235 -11.52 5.14 -15.58
N GLU A 236 -10.48 5.25 -16.41
CA GLU A 236 -9.09 5.24 -15.95
C GLU A 236 -8.79 6.48 -15.13
N ARG A 237 -9.28 7.67 -15.54
CA ARG A 237 -9.12 8.92 -14.81
C ARG A 237 -9.72 8.84 -13.39
N ALA A 238 -10.91 8.26 -13.25
CA ALA A 238 -11.53 8.07 -11.94
C ALA A 238 -10.67 7.19 -11.02
N ARG A 239 -10.08 6.11 -11.54
CA ARG A 239 -9.15 5.25 -10.78
C ARG A 239 -7.86 5.97 -10.40
N VAL A 240 -7.33 6.79 -11.29
CA VAL A 240 -6.16 7.63 -11.03
C VAL A 240 -6.46 8.63 -9.92
N GLU A 241 -7.62 9.28 -9.96
CA GLU A 241 -8.02 10.25 -8.93
C GLU A 241 -8.15 9.59 -7.55
N LEU A 242 -8.77 8.40 -7.48
CA LEU A 242 -8.83 7.60 -6.25
C LEU A 242 -7.43 7.27 -5.70
N ALA A 243 -6.53 6.82 -6.57
CA ALA A 243 -5.17 6.44 -6.15
C ALA A 243 -4.37 7.66 -5.65
N ARG A 244 -4.46 8.79 -6.35
CA ARG A 244 -3.82 10.05 -5.95
C ARG A 244 -4.34 10.55 -4.61
N TYR A 245 -5.66 10.50 -4.40
CA TYR A 245 -6.26 10.95 -3.14
C TYR A 245 -5.89 10.05 -1.96
N ARG A 246 -5.81 8.74 -2.16
CA ARG A 246 -5.26 7.82 -1.14
C ARG A 246 -3.84 8.20 -0.73
N CYS A 247 -2.98 8.49 -1.71
CA CYS A 247 -1.61 8.92 -1.43
C CYS A 247 -1.58 10.28 -0.71
N PHE A 248 -2.41 11.23 -1.13
CA PHE A 248 -2.52 12.53 -0.46
C PHE A 248 -2.91 12.38 1.02
N LEU A 249 -3.89 11.54 1.33
CA LEU A 249 -4.30 11.27 2.72
C LEU A 249 -3.19 10.60 3.54
N LEU A 250 -2.27 9.86 2.91
CA LEU A 250 -1.07 9.32 3.54
C LEU A 250 0.06 10.36 3.68
N GLY A 251 -0.17 11.60 3.28
CA GLY A 251 0.79 12.70 3.43
C GLY A 251 1.75 12.89 2.27
N LEU A 252 1.56 12.20 1.13
CA LEU A 252 2.44 12.39 -0.02
C LEU A 252 2.30 13.81 -0.58
N PRO A 253 3.43 14.46 -0.92
CA PRO A 253 3.42 15.76 -1.56
C PRO A 253 2.84 15.69 -2.98
N VAL A 254 2.21 16.79 -3.39
CA VAL A 254 1.50 16.86 -4.69
C VAL A 254 2.44 16.64 -5.87
N GLU A 255 3.71 16.99 -5.74
CA GLU A 255 4.77 16.84 -6.73
C GLU A 255 5.05 15.37 -7.09
N LEU A 256 4.71 14.44 -6.19
CA LEU A 256 4.79 13.00 -6.42
C LEU A 256 3.47 12.40 -6.95
N LEU A 257 2.39 13.19 -7.02
CA LEU A 257 1.04 12.75 -7.39
C LEU A 257 0.72 13.09 -8.85
N ALA A 258 1.54 12.60 -9.78
CA ALA A 258 1.28 12.76 -11.21
C ALA A 258 -0.11 12.24 -11.61
N ASP A 259 -0.70 12.86 -12.65
CA ASP A 259 -2.06 12.56 -13.12
C ASP A 259 -2.16 12.25 -14.61
N THR A 260 -1.04 12.23 -15.31
CA THR A 260 -0.93 11.83 -16.71
C THR A 260 -0.22 10.48 -16.85
N PRO A 261 -0.46 9.74 -17.95
CA PRO A 261 0.27 8.49 -18.20
C PRO A 261 1.78 8.64 -18.17
N GLN A 262 2.31 9.68 -18.82
CA GLN A 262 3.74 9.97 -18.87
C GLN A 262 4.29 10.31 -17.48
N GLY A 263 3.61 11.17 -16.74
CA GLY A 263 4.03 11.60 -15.40
C GLY A 263 4.09 10.44 -14.42
N ILE A 264 3.06 9.59 -14.38
CA ILE A 264 3.01 8.41 -13.49
C ILE A 264 4.14 7.43 -13.84
N VAL A 265 4.29 7.09 -15.12
CA VAL A 265 5.34 6.17 -15.56
C VAL A 265 6.73 6.77 -15.29
N GLY A 266 6.92 8.06 -15.57
CA GLY A 266 8.16 8.77 -15.34
C GLY A 266 8.59 8.72 -13.86
N ILE A 267 7.73 9.16 -12.94
CA ILE A 267 8.03 9.17 -11.49
C ILE A 267 8.36 7.76 -10.99
N ILE A 268 7.54 6.77 -11.32
CA ILE A 268 7.74 5.40 -10.84
C ILE A 268 9.02 4.79 -11.41
N LEU A 269 9.27 4.94 -12.71
CA LEU A 269 10.49 4.41 -13.32
C LEU A 269 11.74 5.15 -12.81
N THR A 270 11.70 6.48 -12.63
CA THR A 270 12.83 7.22 -12.04
C THR A 270 13.10 6.76 -10.62
N ARG A 271 12.06 6.52 -9.80
CA ARG A 271 12.23 5.95 -8.46
C ARG A 271 12.96 4.60 -8.51
N PHE A 272 12.56 3.69 -9.39
CA PHE A 272 13.24 2.40 -9.55
C PHE A 272 14.63 2.53 -10.17
N ALA A 273 14.85 3.46 -11.09
CA ALA A 273 16.16 3.71 -11.70
C ALA A 273 17.20 4.24 -10.71
N THR A 274 16.76 5.00 -9.70
CA THR A 274 17.61 5.58 -8.66
C THR A 274 17.79 4.66 -7.45
N LEU A 275 16.84 3.75 -7.20
CA LEU A 275 16.88 2.85 -6.06
C LEU A 275 17.99 1.82 -6.24
N ARG A 276 18.88 1.73 -5.26
CA ARG A 276 19.92 0.70 -5.22
C ARG A 276 19.29 -0.67 -5.04
N LYS A 277 19.76 -1.64 -5.82
CA LYS A 277 19.38 -3.03 -5.63
C LYS A 277 19.90 -3.53 -4.28
N GLY A 278 19.06 -4.18 -3.52
CA GLY A 278 19.44 -4.77 -2.24
C GLY A 278 18.40 -5.77 -1.77
N PHE A 279 18.79 -7.04 -1.74
CA PHE A 279 18.00 -8.11 -1.13
C PHE A 279 18.94 -8.87 -0.18
N ASP A 280 18.54 -9.04 1.06
CA ASP A 280 19.30 -9.71 2.10
C ASP A 280 18.44 -10.72 2.88
N ASP A 281 19.02 -11.35 3.91
CA ASP A 281 18.32 -12.33 4.73
C ASP A 281 17.10 -11.74 5.46
N THR A 282 17.15 -10.45 5.79
CA THR A 282 16.02 -9.72 6.38
C THR A 282 14.83 -9.69 5.43
N CYS A 283 15.08 -9.34 4.16
CA CYS A 283 14.06 -9.38 3.11
C CYS A 283 13.50 -10.80 2.97
N GLY A 284 14.39 -11.82 2.92
CA GLY A 284 14.01 -13.23 2.80
C GLY A 284 13.13 -13.69 3.95
N ALA A 285 13.45 -13.32 5.19
CA ALA A 285 12.66 -13.65 6.37
C ALA A 285 11.26 -13.03 6.32
N LEU A 286 11.13 -11.76 5.95
CA LEU A 286 9.83 -11.06 5.80
C LEU A 286 8.99 -11.69 4.69
N VAL A 287 9.59 -11.97 3.53
CA VAL A 287 8.93 -12.65 2.40
C VAL A 287 8.40 -14.01 2.83
N GLN A 288 9.23 -14.81 3.50
CA GLN A 288 8.86 -16.15 3.96
C GLN A 288 7.76 -16.09 5.03
N ALA A 289 7.89 -15.24 6.05
CA ALA A 289 6.90 -15.07 7.10
C ALA A 289 5.52 -14.68 6.51
N THR A 290 5.50 -13.73 5.57
CA THR A 290 4.26 -13.29 4.91
C THR A 290 3.68 -14.38 4.01
N MET A 291 4.52 -15.12 3.25
CA MET A 291 4.04 -16.14 2.32
C MET A 291 3.52 -17.39 3.03
N THR A 292 4.08 -17.74 4.19
CA THR A 292 3.71 -18.97 4.92
C THR A 292 2.63 -18.76 5.96
N THR A 293 2.36 -17.51 6.38
CA THR A 293 1.36 -17.23 7.44
C THR A 293 -0.01 -17.80 7.08
N ASP A 294 -0.74 -18.26 8.09
CA ASP A 294 -2.11 -18.71 7.92
C ASP A 294 -3.06 -17.51 7.95
N LEU A 295 -3.93 -17.41 6.93
CA LEU A 295 -4.98 -16.39 6.80
C LEU A 295 -6.39 -16.97 7.00
N THR A 296 -6.51 -18.21 7.51
CA THR A 296 -7.80 -18.81 7.81
C THR A 296 -8.46 -18.07 8.97
N THR A 297 -9.75 -17.82 8.83
CA THR A 297 -10.56 -17.18 9.87
C THR A 297 -11.23 -18.19 10.79
N ASP A 298 -11.32 -19.45 10.35
CA ASP A 298 -11.88 -20.60 11.09
C ASP A 298 -11.19 -21.90 10.64
N HIS A 299 -11.49 -23.02 11.33
CA HIS A 299 -10.92 -24.33 11.04
C HIS A 299 -11.79 -25.20 10.12
N SER A 300 -12.84 -24.63 9.49
CA SER A 300 -13.71 -25.36 8.57
C SER A 300 -12.94 -25.84 7.32
N TRP A 301 -13.43 -26.91 6.70
CA TRP A 301 -12.85 -27.39 5.44
C TRP A 301 -12.94 -26.35 4.33
N ARG A 302 -14.00 -25.52 4.35
CA ARG A 302 -14.21 -24.43 3.37
C ARG A 302 -13.14 -23.35 3.51
N SER A 303 -12.86 -22.92 4.75
CA SER A 303 -11.81 -21.94 5.03
C SER A 303 -10.42 -22.47 4.64
N ARG A 304 -10.12 -23.73 4.96
CA ARG A 304 -8.86 -24.37 4.56
C ARG A 304 -8.72 -24.50 3.03
N PHE A 305 -9.80 -24.86 2.34
CA PHE A 305 -9.80 -24.92 0.88
C PHE A 305 -9.58 -23.52 0.25
N HIS A 306 -10.27 -22.51 0.78
CA HIS A 306 -10.07 -21.13 0.35
C HIS A 306 -8.63 -20.63 0.59
N ALA A 307 -8.05 -20.94 1.74
CA ALA A 307 -6.66 -20.60 2.06
C ALA A 307 -5.66 -21.30 1.14
N TRP A 308 -5.93 -22.56 0.75
CA TRP A 308 -5.12 -23.27 -0.24
C TRP A 308 -5.18 -22.58 -1.62
N LEU A 309 -6.37 -22.19 -2.08
CA LEU A 309 -6.55 -21.42 -3.33
C LEU A 309 -5.84 -20.06 -3.26
N GLU A 310 -6.04 -19.32 -2.17
CA GLU A 310 -5.41 -18.00 -1.94
C GLU A 310 -3.90 -18.09 -2.00
N ARG A 311 -3.32 -19.03 -1.24
CA ARG A 311 -1.86 -19.20 -1.17
C ARG A 311 -1.27 -19.59 -2.52
N GLY A 312 -1.87 -20.55 -3.22
CA GLY A 312 -1.43 -20.96 -4.56
C GLY A 312 -1.51 -19.82 -5.57
N PHE A 313 -2.62 -19.08 -5.57
CA PHE A 313 -2.79 -17.94 -6.46
C PHE A 313 -1.80 -16.81 -6.13
N SER A 314 -1.63 -16.47 -4.85
CA SER A 314 -0.66 -15.47 -4.40
C SER A 314 0.76 -15.82 -4.83
N LYS A 315 1.19 -17.08 -4.66
CA LYS A 315 2.51 -17.54 -5.11
C LYS A 315 2.68 -17.42 -6.63
N ALA A 316 1.70 -17.91 -7.40
CA ALA A 316 1.74 -17.84 -8.85
C ALA A 316 1.74 -16.38 -9.35
N PHE A 317 0.91 -15.53 -8.73
CA PHE A 317 0.87 -14.10 -9.01
C PHE A 317 2.21 -13.42 -8.69
N PHE A 318 2.82 -13.76 -7.55
CA PHE A 318 4.15 -13.24 -7.18
C PHE A 318 5.20 -13.63 -8.21
N VAL A 319 5.26 -14.91 -8.58
CA VAL A 319 6.21 -15.38 -9.60
C VAL A 319 5.99 -14.68 -10.94
N ALA A 320 4.76 -14.54 -11.38
CA ALA A 320 4.45 -13.92 -12.67
C ALA A 320 4.77 -12.42 -12.71
N ASN A 321 4.42 -11.67 -11.65
CA ASN A 321 4.46 -10.20 -11.67
C ASN A 321 5.73 -9.61 -11.05
N PHE A 322 6.33 -10.28 -10.08
CA PHE A 322 7.55 -9.80 -9.40
C PHE A 322 8.81 -10.56 -9.82
N MET A 323 8.68 -11.85 -10.18
CA MET A 323 9.81 -12.70 -10.60
C MET A 323 9.80 -13.05 -12.09
N ARG A 324 8.89 -12.45 -12.89
CA ARG A 324 8.76 -12.65 -14.35
C ARG A 324 8.69 -14.10 -14.79
N GLY A 325 7.99 -14.91 -14.02
CA GLY A 325 7.88 -16.35 -14.24
C GLY A 325 9.10 -17.16 -13.80
N GLY A 326 10.14 -16.51 -13.26
CA GLY A 326 11.37 -17.16 -12.81
C GLY A 326 11.19 -17.93 -11.50
N LYS A 327 10.90 -19.23 -11.56
CA LYS A 327 10.73 -20.09 -10.37
C LYS A 327 12.00 -20.17 -9.51
N ARG A 328 13.19 -20.20 -10.13
CA ARG A 328 14.48 -20.23 -9.42
C ARG A 328 14.72 -18.92 -8.68
N ALA A 329 14.42 -17.79 -9.32
CA ALA A 329 14.51 -16.47 -8.70
C ALA A 329 13.55 -16.36 -7.51
N ALA A 330 12.30 -16.83 -7.64
CA ALA A 330 11.33 -16.86 -6.55
C ALA A 330 11.80 -17.76 -5.38
N ALA A 331 12.39 -18.92 -5.68
CA ALA A 331 12.96 -19.78 -4.65
C ALA A 331 14.14 -19.14 -3.91
N GLY A 332 14.96 -18.35 -4.63
CA GLY A 332 16.07 -17.59 -4.03
C GLY A 332 15.63 -16.51 -3.05
N VAL A 333 14.41 -15.98 -3.20
CA VAL A 333 13.80 -15.03 -2.24
C VAL A 333 12.84 -15.69 -1.24
N GLY A 334 12.88 -17.02 -1.11
CA GLY A 334 12.09 -17.76 -0.11
C GLY A 334 10.71 -18.24 -0.59
N VAL A 335 10.31 -18.00 -1.85
CA VAL A 335 9.00 -18.42 -2.39
C VAL A 335 9.15 -19.65 -3.28
N ARG A 336 8.90 -20.82 -2.71
CA ARG A 336 8.90 -22.10 -3.46
C ARG A 336 7.49 -22.38 -4.01
N VAL A 337 7.43 -22.71 -5.31
CA VAL A 337 6.17 -22.99 -6.03
C VAL A 337 6.20 -24.37 -6.60
N GLY A 338 5.26 -25.23 -6.15
CA GLY A 338 5.06 -26.61 -6.61
C GLY A 338 3.90 -26.74 -7.60
N LEU A 339 3.71 -27.95 -8.13
CA LEU A 339 2.61 -28.25 -9.05
C LEU A 339 1.23 -27.97 -8.40
N GLY A 340 1.06 -28.33 -7.12
CA GLY A 340 -0.17 -28.06 -6.36
C GLY A 340 -0.52 -26.58 -6.24
N ASP A 341 0.50 -25.70 -6.16
CA ASP A 341 0.28 -24.24 -6.15
C ASP A 341 -0.26 -23.73 -7.51
N TYR A 342 0.24 -24.30 -8.63
CA TYR A 342 -0.28 -23.95 -9.96
C TYR A 342 -1.69 -24.47 -10.19
N VAL A 343 -2.01 -25.66 -9.71
CA VAL A 343 -3.39 -26.19 -9.75
C VAL A 343 -4.33 -25.29 -8.94
N ALA A 344 -3.93 -24.93 -7.71
CA ALA A 344 -4.68 -24.01 -6.88
C ALA A 344 -4.86 -22.64 -7.56
N ALA A 345 -3.80 -22.11 -8.18
CA ALA A 345 -3.84 -20.85 -8.90
C ALA A 345 -4.79 -20.89 -10.12
N ALA A 346 -4.78 -21.98 -10.89
CA ALA A 346 -5.69 -22.16 -12.02
C ALA A 346 -7.16 -22.20 -11.57
N VAL A 347 -7.46 -23.00 -10.54
CA VAL A 347 -8.81 -23.07 -9.96
C VAL A 347 -9.24 -21.72 -9.40
N ALA A 348 -8.35 -21.02 -8.65
CA ALA A 348 -8.63 -19.69 -8.14
C ALA A 348 -8.88 -18.69 -9.28
N GLY A 349 -8.09 -18.74 -10.35
CA GLY A 349 -8.28 -17.90 -11.54
C GLY A 349 -9.67 -18.07 -12.17
N ILE A 350 -10.13 -19.31 -12.31
CA ILE A 350 -11.48 -19.61 -12.81
C ILE A 350 -12.55 -19.04 -11.86
N VAL A 351 -12.39 -19.27 -10.54
CA VAL A 351 -13.32 -18.76 -9.52
C VAL A 351 -13.37 -17.23 -9.53
N ILE A 352 -12.22 -16.57 -9.61
CA ILE A 352 -12.13 -15.10 -9.70
C ILE A 352 -12.82 -14.60 -10.96
N ALA A 353 -12.53 -15.17 -12.12
CA ALA A 353 -13.13 -14.79 -13.39
C ALA A 353 -14.64 -14.96 -13.38
N ALA A 354 -15.14 -16.13 -12.92
CA ALA A 354 -16.57 -16.43 -12.81
C ALA A 354 -17.29 -15.45 -11.85
N ARG A 355 -16.62 -14.96 -10.81
CA ARG A 355 -17.19 -13.98 -9.87
C ARG A 355 -17.14 -12.55 -10.39
N ILE A 356 -16.09 -12.16 -11.12
CA ILE A 356 -15.93 -10.81 -11.66
C ILE A 356 -16.82 -10.56 -12.87
N ALA A 357 -16.96 -11.54 -13.78
CA ALA A 357 -17.63 -11.36 -15.06
C ALA A 357 -19.09 -10.89 -14.94
N PRO A 358 -19.96 -11.45 -14.08
CA PRO A 358 -21.34 -10.97 -13.95
C PRO A 358 -21.43 -9.50 -13.54
N TYR A 359 -20.58 -9.06 -12.62
CA TYR A 359 -20.55 -7.65 -12.18
C TYR A 359 -19.98 -6.72 -13.24
N ALA A 360 -18.98 -7.19 -14.01
CA ALA A 360 -18.44 -6.42 -15.13
C ALA A 360 -19.47 -6.22 -16.25
N ILE A 361 -20.33 -7.22 -16.50
CA ILE A 361 -21.46 -7.11 -17.43
C ILE A 361 -22.53 -6.19 -16.86
N ALA A 362 -22.94 -6.41 -15.61
CA ALA A 362 -23.97 -5.62 -14.94
C ALA A 362 -23.60 -4.12 -14.86
N ALA A 363 -22.32 -3.79 -14.68
CA ALA A 363 -21.84 -2.42 -14.64
C ALA A 363 -22.05 -1.63 -15.95
N ARG A 364 -22.30 -2.34 -17.09
CA ARG A 364 -22.57 -1.72 -18.39
C ARG A 364 -24.07 -1.43 -18.62
N ILE A 365 -24.94 -1.94 -17.74
CA ILE A 365 -26.39 -1.82 -17.87
C ILE A 365 -26.88 -0.87 -16.76
N PRO A 366 -27.31 0.35 -17.09
CA PRO A 366 -27.62 1.38 -16.08
C PRO A 366 -28.59 0.92 -14.99
N VAL A 367 -29.67 0.22 -15.36
CA VAL A 367 -30.70 -0.25 -14.40
C VAL A 367 -30.17 -1.30 -13.42
N ILE A 368 -29.19 -2.12 -13.85
CA ILE A 368 -28.66 -3.22 -13.04
C ILE A 368 -27.40 -2.79 -12.28
N SER A 369 -26.69 -1.78 -12.77
CA SER A 369 -25.40 -1.34 -12.21
C SER A 369 -25.48 -0.97 -10.73
N ASP A 370 -26.57 -0.32 -10.30
CA ASP A 370 -26.75 0.08 -8.90
C ASP A 370 -27.11 -1.11 -8.00
N VAL A 371 -27.85 -2.09 -8.52
CA VAL A 371 -28.14 -3.33 -7.78
C VAL A 371 -26.86 -4.14 -7.61
N ALA A 372 -26.07 -4.24 -8.67
CA ALA A 372 -24.78 -4.92 -8.64
C ALA A 372 -23.81 -4.23 -7.66
N ASP A 373 -23.75 -2.91 -7.67
CA ASP A 373 -22.89 -2.14 -6.76
C ASP A 373 -23.29 -2.36 -5.28
N ARG A 374 -24.59 -2.26 -4.95
CA ARG A 374 -25.09 -2.58 -3.61
C ARG A 374 -24.75 -4.01 -3.17
N SER A 375 -24.75 -4.96 -4.11
CA SER A 375 -24.33 -6.33 -3.84
C SER A 375 -22.84 -6.43 -3.53
N LEU A 376 -21.99 -5.70 -4.29
CA LEU A 376 -20.55 -5.62 -4.03
C LEU A 376 -20.26 -4.97 -2.67
N VAL A 377 -20.94 -3.88 -2.33
CA VAL A 377 -20.81 -3.21 -1.02
C VAL A 377 -21.12 -4.18 0.12
N ARG A 378 -22.26 -4.91 0.06
CA ARG A 378 -22.61 -5.93 1.08
C ARG A 378 -21.55 -7.02 1.19
N LYS A 379 -20.95 -7.43 0.06
CA LYS A 379 -19.90 -8.43 0.05
C LYS A 379 -18.61 -7.91 0.67
N LEU A 380 -18.21 -6.68 0.36
CA LEU A 380 -17.05 -6.02 0.95
C LEU A 380 -17.24 -5.80 2.46
N THR A 381 -18.45 -5.42 2.91
CA THR A 381 -18.77 -5.32 4.35
C THR A 381 -18.54 -6.64 5.08
N ARG A 382 -19.00 -7.78 4.50
CA ARG A 382 -18.75 -9.10 5.09
C ARG A 382 -17.27 -9.48 5.08
N LEU A 383 -16.55 -9.11 4.01
CA LEU A 383 -15.12 -9.35 3.90
C LEU A 383 -14.35 -8.57 4.96
N LEU A 384 -14.66 -7.28 5.15
CA LEU A 384 -14.08 -6.45 6.19
C LEU A 384 -14.34 -7.03 7.58
N ALA A 385 -15.58 -7.46 7.86
CA ALA A 385 -15.92 -8.12 9.12
C ALA A 385 -15.10 -9.40 9.36
N SER A 386 -14.75 -10.16 8.29
CA SER A 386 -13.93 -11.37 8.41
C SER A 386 -12.44 -11.10 8.67
N TYR A 387 -11.93 -9.92 8.34
CA TYR A 387 -10.55 -9.54 8.64
C TYR A 387 -10.33 -9.15 10.10
N GLY A 388 -11.40 -8.90 10.85
CA GLY A 388 -11.35 -8.46 12.23
C GLY A 388 -11.08 -6.96 12.38
N HIS A 389 -10.88 -6.53 13.63
CA HIS A 389 -10.56 -5.14 13.93
C HIS A 389 -9.11 -4.83 13.57
N ALA A 390 -8.90 -3.82 12.74
CA ALA A 390 -7.56 -3.32 12.40
C ALA A 390 -7.16 -2.25 13.44
N GLU A 391 -6.11 -2.53 14.19
CA GLU A 391 -5.61 -1.61 15.23
C GLU A 391 -4.72 -0.51 14.65
N PHE A 392 -4.04 -0.76 13.54
CA PHE A 392 -3.05 0.13 12.91
C PHE A 392 -2.02 0.69 13.91
N THR A 393 -1.59 -0.15 14.88
CA THR A 393 -0.67 0.24 15.95
C THR A 393 0.71 -0.34 15.73
N THR A 394 1.73 0.31 16.33
CA THR A 394 3.07 -0.22 16.48
C THR A 394 3.40 -0.30 17.96
N ASN A 395 4.13 -1.33 18.39
CA ASN A 395 4.58 -1.46 19.78
C ASN A 395 6.09 -1.20 19.83
N ALA A 396 6.49 -0.15 20.55
CA ALA A 396 7.88 0.25 20.71
C ALA A 396 8.76 -0.83 21.37
N ASP A 397 8.19 -1.67 22.24
CA ASP A 397 8.92 -2.72 22.96
C ASP A 397 9.35 -3.90 22.05
N THR A 398 8.78 -3.96 20.83
CA THR A 398 9.12 -4.99 19.84
C THR A 398 10.24 -4.59 18.90
N TYR A 399 10.73 -3.35 18.99
CA TYR A 399 11.78 -2.85 18.11
C TYR A 399 13.13 -3.54 18.38
N ARG A 400 13.81 -3.96 17.31
CA ARG A 400 15.12 -4.62 17.35
C ARG A 400 16.21 -3.69 16.86
N SER A 401 17.45 -3.92 17.30
CA SER A 401 18.60 -3.24 16.73
C SER A 401 18.89 -3.69 15.30
N ALA A 402 19.31 -2.78 14.42
CA ALA A 402 19.73 -3.09 13.06
C ALA A 402 21.02 -3.93 12.98
N HIS A 403 21.74 -4.04 14.11
CA HIS A 403 23.01 -4.72 14.24
C HIS A 403 22.92 -6.03 15.04
N ALA A 404 21.72 -6.53 15.34
CA ALA A 404 21.50 -7.80 16.05
C ALA A 404 21.24 -8.95 15.10
#